data_3322df476ef21bed072c584f8d14fdac
#
_entry.id   3322df476ef21bed072c584f8d14fdac
#
_cell.length_a   1.000
_cell.length_b   1.000
_cell.length_c   1.000
_cell.angle_alpha   90.00
_cell.angle_beta   90.00
_cell.angle_gamma   90.00
#
_symmetry.space_group_name_H-M   'P 1'
#
loop_
_entity.id
_entity.type
_entity.pdbx_description
1 polymer ?
#
loop_
_entity_poly.entity_id
_entity_poly.type
_entity_poly.pdbx_seq_one_letter_code
_entity_poly.pdbx_strand_id
1 'polypeptide(L)'
;MSQNLYRRTPLMGWASWNYCRTNISEEKMKVQMDALISTGLAECGYEYANLDDGFFGGRDENGRLLFNKERFPNGIKVLADYAHSLGLKAGIYSEGGDNTCGFLYDNEGANGTGVGLYGHEEQDLNMFLDEFGFDFIKVDWCGGLRLGLDEETQYTKIGKIIDEIRHRTNRQLVFNVCRWQFPGAWVVNVADSWRTGADINPNFPSVMYQVDSIKPLARYCGPGHVNDLDMMQIGNGLTLTEEKTHFSMWCMMSTPLMLGCDLTKLSEATLNIIKNKELIAIDQDEACLQAFPIKDWHSEKGKLLAEIWIKDLGKKYSNQKAIAFVNRSIEPITLDLKAEEAGLIGKILSVRDLWTHEELTCINEFSVTVQPHDVVIYKVESESSVEVVNQWDQGEVEFVATNKISMETALKLVKEGAMLIDVRSPEEYEQKHLEGALNYPYSVLDGFGDVAVPDKNTTIVVYCSTGKRSSQAKNLLETNGFDNVYYLGGVEEL
;
A
#
# COMPACT_ATOMS: atom_id res chain seq x y z
N MET A 1 32.62 13.43 0.56
CA MET A 1 31.62 12.75 1.39
C MET A 1 31.08 11.63 0.53
N SER A 2 31.15 10.36 0.95
CA SER A 2 30.52 9.27 0.21
C SER A 2 29.01 9.53 0.24
N GLN A 3 28.36 9.60 -0.93
CA GLN A 3 26.91 9.62 -1.01
C GLN A 3 26.39 8.36 -0.31
N ASN A 4 25.35 8.51 0.51
CA ASN A 4 24.68 7.35 1.08
C ASN A 4 23.92 6.65 -0.05
N LEU A 5 24.36 5.45 -0.44
CA LEU A 5 23.80 4.69 -1.56
C LEU A 5 22.41 4.13 -1.27
N TYR A 6 22.01 4.10 -0.02
CA TYR A 6 20.73 3.57 0.42
C TYR A 6 19.87 4.68 1.04
N ARG A 7 18.61 4.77 0.60
CA ARG A 7 17.65 5.67 1.22
C ARG A 7 17.32 5.14 2.61
N ARG A 8 17.24 6.01 3.59
CA ARG A 8 16.96 5.60 4.97
C ARG A 8 15.50 5.70 5.35
N THR A 9 14.80 6.73 4.85
CA THR A 9 13.39 7.02 5.18
C THR A 9 12.47 6.63 4.03
N PRO A 10 11.16 6.45 4.26
CA PRO A 10 10.21 6.09 3.22
C PRO A 10 10.22 7.04 2.01
N LEU A 11 9.85 6.55 0.84
CA LEU A 11 9.67 7.37 -0.36
C LEU A 11 8.49 8.33 -0.21
N MET A 12 8.60 9.48 -0.86
CA MET A 12 7.47 10.39 -1.05
C MET A 12 7.41 10.80 -2.52
N GLY A 13 6.22 10.75 -3.11
CA GLY A 13 6.06 11.10 -4.52
C GLY A 13 4.69 10.81 -5.09
N TRP A 14 4.66 10.54 -6.38
CA TRP A 14 3.47 10.21 -7.15
C TRP A 14 3.76 9.02 -8.09
N ALA A 15 2.78 8.15 -8.30
CA ALA A 15 2.85 7.02 -9.22
C ALA A 15 1.61 6.95 -10.11
N SER A 16 1.79 6.55 -11.36
CA SER A 16 0.78 6.70 -12.41
C SER A 16 -0.37 5.68 -12.34
N TRP A 17 -0.20 4.55 -11.65
CA TRP A 17 -1.11 3.41 -11.80
C TRP A 17 -2.57 3.72 -11.43
N ASN A 18 -2.83 4.20 -10.21
CA ASN A 18 -4.21 4.37 -9.75
C ASN A 18 -4.98 5.45 -10.50
N TYR A 19 -4.27 6.46 -11.04
CA TYR A 19 -4.86 7.51 -11.86
C TYR A 19 -5.02 7.12 -13.32
N CYS A 20 -4.03 6.47 -13.90
CA CYS A 20 -3.96 6.26 -15.36
C CYS A 20 -4.17 4.81 -15.77
N ARG A 21 -3.91 3.83 -14.89
CA ARG A 21 -3.73 2.44 -15.30
C ARG A 21 -2.74 2.40 -16.47
N THR A 22 -2.98 1.54 -17.45
CA THR A 22 -2.15 1.47 -18.67
C THR A 22 -2.35 2.64 -19.63
N ASN A 23 -3.34 3.53 -19.42
CA ASN A 23 -3.57 4.71 -20.25
C ASN A 23 -2.67 5.89 -19.86
N ILE A 24 -1.40 5.64 -19.65
CA ILE A 24 -0.36 6.63 -19.36
C ILE A 24 0.36 7.07 -20.63
N SER A 25 0.89 8.28 -20.66
CA SER A 25 1.67 8.84 -21.78
C SER A 25 2.77 9.77 -21.30
N GLU A 26 3.72 10.07 -22.17
CA GLU A 26 4.78 11.06 -21.93
C GLU A 26 4.22 12.41 -21.48
N GLU A 27 3.15 12.89 -22.12
CA GLU A 27 2.48 14.14 -21.79
C GLU A 27 1.87 14.10 -20.39
N LYS A 28 1.11 13.03 -20.07
CA LYS A 28 0.49 12.88 -18.73
C LYS A 28 1.55 12.84 -17.64
N MET A 29 2.65 12.12 -17.84
CA MET A 29 3.76 12.07 -16.87
C MET A 29 4.31 13.47 -16.61
N LYS A 30 4.62 14.24 -17.66
CA LYS A 30 5.16 15.60 -17.53
C LYS A 30 4.19 16.54 -16.82
N VAL A 31 2.89 16.46 -17.13
CA VAL A 31 1.84 17.24 -16.44
C VAL A 31 1.83 16.96 -14.94
N GLN A 32 1.96 15.69 -14.51
CA GLN A 32 1.98 15.35 -13.11
C GLN A 32 3.31 15.75 -12.41
N MET A 33 4.45 15.67 -13.12
CA MET A 33 5.72 16.19 -12.63
C MET A 33 5.67 17.71 -12.40
N ASP A 34 5.10 18.46 -13.36
CA ASP A 34 4.87 19.90 -13.20
C ASP A 34 3.92 20.21 -12.05
N ALA A 35 2.91 19.37 -11.84
CA ALA A 35 1.98 19.51 -10.72
C ALA A 35 2.64 19.28 -9.35
N LEU A 36 3.60 18.33 -9.23
CA LEU A 36 4.41 18.18 -8.01
C LEU A 36 5.12 19.48 -7.62
N ILE A 37 5.64 20.22 -8.62
CA ILE A 37 6.30 21.51 -8.40
C ILE A 37 5.27 22.61 -8.11
N SER A 38 4.30 22.80 -8.99
CA SER A 38 3.38 23.94 -8.94
C SER A 38 2.44 23.93 -7.73
N THR A 39 2.10 22.75 -7.20
CA THR A 39 1.32 22.60 -5.97
C THR A 39 2.16 22.79 -4.71
N GLY A 40 3.51 22.84 -4.80
CA GLY A 40 4.44 22.90 -3.67
C GLY A 40 4.59 21.56 -2.93
N LEU A 41 4.18 20.45 -3.52
CA LEU A 41 4.37 19.10 -2.94
C LEU A 41 5.85 18.73 -2.90
N ALA A 42 6.62 19.05 -3.95
CA ALA A 42 8.05 18.80 -3.98
C ALA A 42 8.80 19.47 -2.83
N GLU A 43 8.39 20.68 -2.42
CA GLU A 43 8.95 21.41 -1.27
C GLU A 43 8.64 20.72 0.08
N CYS A 44 7.62 19.86 0.11
CA CYS A 44 7.27 19.03 1.27
C CYS A 44 7.96 17.67 1.27
N GLY A 45 8.76 17.33 0.23
CA GLY A 45 9.51 16.09 0.13
C GLY A 45 8.95 15.06 -0.86
N TYR A 46 7.86 15.37 -1.58
CA TYR A 46 7.32 14.50 -2.66
C TYR A 46 8.21 14.63 -3.90
N GLU A 47 9.32 13.90 -3.91
CA GLU A 47 10.38 14.06 -4.90
C GLU A 47 10.37 13.01 -6.02
N TYR A 48 9.60 11.92 -5.90
CA TYR A 48 9.54 10.86 -6.90
C TYR A 48 8.34 11.00 -7.83
N ALA A 49 8.56 10.79 -9.14
CA ALA A 49 7.52 10.64 -10.15
C ALA A 49 7.69 9.28 -10.83
N ASN A 50 6.84 8.32 -10.50
CA ASN A 50 6.98 6.94 -10.89
C ASN A 50 6.05 6.59 -12.06
N LEU A 51 6.63 6.15 -13.19
CA LEU A 51 5.93 5.54 -14.31
C LEU A 51 5.66 4.07 -13.98
N ASP A 52 4.39 3.71 -13.82
CA ASP A 52 3.94 2.32 -13.68
C ASP A 52 3.68 1.67 -15.05
N ASP A 53 3.06 0.51 -15.12
CA ASP A 53 2.81 -0.25 -16.35
C ASP A 53 2.07 0.57 -17.44
N GLY A 54 2.16 0.13 -18.71
CA GLY A 54 1.50 0.75 -19.85
C GLY A 54 2.44 1.44 -20.84
N PHE A 55 3.76 1.35 -20.66
CA PHE A 55 4.73 2.01 -21.56
C PHE A 55 5.45 1.05 -22.53
N PHE A 56 5.29 -0.24 -22.37
CA PHE A 56 5.96 -1.24 -23.18
C PHE A 56 5.49 -1.27 -24.64
N GLY A 57 6.37 -1.73 -25.55
CA GLY A 57 6.13 -1.91 -26.98
C GLY A 57 6.67 -3.23 -27.51
N GLY A 58 6.87 -4.22 -26.64
CA GLY A 58 7.48 -5.51 -26.96
C GLY A 58 9.02 -5.49 -26.89
N ARG A 59 9.66 -6.41 -27.59
CA ARG A 59 11.13 -6.51 -27.69
C ARG A 59 11.59 -6.56 -29.14
N ASP A 60 12.81 -6.10 -29.42
CA ASP A 60 13.46 -6.24 -30.70
C ASP A 60 14.09 -7.64 -30.90
N GLU A 61 14.72 -7.86 -32.04
CA GLU A 61 15.39 -9.13 -32.41
C GLU A 61 16.57 -9.51 -31.46
N ASN A 62 17.10 -8.55 -30.72
CA ASN A 62 18.17 -8.72 -29.74
C ASN A 62 17.64 -8.85 -28.30
N GLY A 63 16.32 -8.95 -28.14
CA GLY A 63 15.65 -9.01 -26.84
C GLY A 63 15.59 -7.69 -26.08
N ARG A 64 16.01 -6.55 -26.68
CA ARG A 64 15.96 -5.24 -26.06
C ARG A 64 14.52 -4.72 -26.03
N LEU A 65 14.08 -4.16 -24.90
CA LEU A 65 12.76 -3.57 -24.76
C LEU A 65 12.51 -2.42 -25.74
N LEU A 66 11.35 -2.43 -26.34
CA LEU A 66 10.77 -1.36 -27.14
C LEU A 66 9.67 -0.67 -26.32
N PHE A 67 9.41 0.59 -26.64
CA PHE A 67 8.41 1.40 -25.95
C PHE A 67 7.27 1.77 -26.88
N ASN A 68 6.07 1.90 -26.33
CA ASN A 68 4.88 2.27 -27.07
C ASN A 68 5.04 3.67 -27.68
N LYS A 69 5.21 3.74 -29.01
CA LYS A 69 5.52 4.99 -29.72
C LYS A 69 4.35 5.97 -29.79
N GLU A 70 3.12 5.51 -29.62
CA GLU A 70 1.95 6.40 -29.59
C GLU A 70 1.88 7.15 -28.27
N ARG A 71 2.17 6.45 -27.16
CA ARG A 71 2.14 7.03 -25.81
C ARG A 71 3.45 7.73 -25.45
N PHE A 72 4.58 7.22 -25.93
CA PHE A 72 5.94 7.68 -25.62
C PHE A 72 6.75 7.87 -26.93
N PRO A 73 6.40 8.87 -27.74
CA PRO A 73 7.03 9.08 -29.08
C PRO A 73 8.53 9.33 -28.99
N ASN A 74 9.01 9.90 -27.87
CA ASN A 74 10.43 10.19 -27.64
C ASN A 74 11.12 9.12 -26.77
N GLY A 75 10.46 7.98 -26.50
CA GLY A 75 10.90 6.96 -25.57
C GLY A 75 10.71 7.37 -24.10
N ILE A 76 11.14 6.51 -23.16
CA ILE A 76 10.90 6.76 -21.72
C ILE A 76 12.09 7.45 -21.03
N LYS A 77 13.30 7.41 -21.60
CA LYS A 77 14.47 8.11 -21.04
C LYS A 77 14.21 9.60 -20.83
N VAL A 78 13.47 10.23 -21.74
CA VAL A 78 13.14 11.66 -21.65
C VAL A 78 12.35 12.00 -20.39
N LEU A 79 11.68 11.02 -19.75
CA LEU A 79 10.96 11.23 -18.51
C LEU A 79 11.92 11.34 -17.32
N ALA A 80 12.95 10.49 -17.26
CA ALA A 80 13.98 10.58 -16.26
C ALA A 80 14.75 11.90 -16.38
N ASP A 81 15.14 12.25 -17.61
CA ASP A 81 15.83 13.53 -17.89
C ASP A 81 14.96 14.73 -17.49
N TYR A 82 13.64 14.67 -17.76
CA TYR A 82 12.71 15.74 -17.40
C TYR A 82 12.52 15.85 -15.89
N ALA A 83 12.30 14.75 -15.19
CA ALA A 83 12.19 14.73 -13.73
C ALA A 83 13.45 15.35 -13.09
N HIS A 84 14.62 14.92 -13.52
CA HIS A 84 15.90 15.45 -13.02
C HIS A 84 16.08 16.95 -13.32
N SER A 85 15.59 17.44 -14.47
CA SER A 85 15.63 18.87 -14.79
C SER A 85 14.77 19.73 -13.85
N LEU A 86 13.74 19.13 -13.26
CA LEU A 86 12.87 19.74 -12.22
C LEU A 86 13.39 19.54 -10.79
N GLY A 87 14.51 18.83 -10.61
CA GLY A 87 15.02 18.45 -9.28
C GLY A 87 14.26 17.28 -8.64
N LEU A 88 13.42 16.60 -9.41
CA LEU A 88 12.71 15.39 -9.01
C LEU A 88 13.54 14.14 -9.31
N LYS A 89 13.09 12.99 -8.83
CA LYS A 89 13.58 11.65 -9.15
C LYS A 89 12.55 10.90 -9.99
N ALA A 90 13.01 10.00 -10.83
CA ALA A 90 12.15 9.20 -11.70
C ALA A 90 12.12 7.74 -11.25
N GLY A 91 10.93 7.16 -11.19
CA GLY A 91 10.75 5.73 -10.98
C GLY A 91 10.19 5.02 -12.20
N ILE A 92 10.42 3.71 -12.27
CA ILE A 92 9.99 2.83 -13.35
C ILE A 92 9.35 1.56 -12.78
N TYR A 93 8.51 0.94 -13.56
CA TYR A 93 7.87 -0.35 -13.31
C TYR A 93 8.54 -1.47 -14.11
N SER A 94 8.53 -2.67 -13.57
CA SER A 94 8.78 -3.90 -14.29
C SER A 94 8.07 -5.10 -13.65
N GLU A 95 8.27 -6.28 -14.21
CA GLU A 95 7.65 -7.53 -13.81
C GLU A 95 8.73 -8.60 -13.59
N GLY A 96 8.65 -9.37 -12.50
CA GLY A 96 9.64 -10.41 -12.20
C GLY A 96 9.54 -11.66 -13.07
N GLY A 97 8.41 -11.87 -13.75
CA GLY A 97 8.18 -12.95 -14.73
C GLY A 97 8.34 -12.49 -16.17
N ASP A 98 7.50 -13.03 -17.06
CA ASP A 98 7.53 -12.81 -18.52
C ASP A 98 6.55 -11.73 -19.00
N ASN A 99 5.35 -11.64 -18.41
CA ASN A 99 4.27 -10.76 -18.86
C ASN A 99 3.81 -9.86 -17.72
N THR A 100 3.53 -8.59 -18.05
CA THR A 100 3.12 -7.59 -17.08
C THR A 100 1.69 -7.79 -16.56
N CYS A 101 1.35 -7.13 -15.45
CA CYS A 101 -0.01 -7.09 -14.94
C CYS A 101 -0.97 -6.42 -15.94
N GLY A 102 -0.55 -5.37 -16.66
CA GLY A 102 -1.35 -4.74 -17.71
C GLY A 102 -1.68 -5.69 -18.86
N PHE A 103 -0.76 -6.57 -19.24
CA PHE A 103 -1.05 -7.64 -20.20
C PHE A 103 -2.14 -8.60 -19.67
N LEU A 104 -2.02 -9.00 -18.42
CA LEU A 104 -2.88 -10.03 -17.84
C LEU A 104 -4.29 -9.51 -17.48
N TYR A 105 -4.41 -8.23 -17.09
CA TYR A 105 -5.62 -7.70 -16.46
C TYR A 105 -6.18 -6.42 -17.10
N ASP A 106 -5.43 -5.72 -17.97
CA ASP A 106 -5.81 -4.42 -18.55
C ASP A 106 -5.75 -4.38 -20.08
N ASN A 107 -5.78 -5.52 -20.73
CA ASN A 107 -5.83 -5.66 -22.19
C ASN A 107 -4.68 -4.97 -22.96
N GLU A 108 -3.49 -4.85 -22.39
CA GLU A 108 -2.31 -4.31 -23.08
C GLU A 108 -1.84 -5.17 -24.29
N GLY A 109 -2.41 -6.37 -24.44
CA GLY A 109 -2.23 -7.23 -25.59
C GLY A 109 -0.74 -7.52 -25.87
N ALA A 110 -0.35 -7.43 -27.15
CA ALA A 110 1.02 -7.74 -27.58
C ALA A 110 2.10 -6.84 -26.94
N ASN A 111 1.74 -5.64 -26.49
CA ASN A 111 2.70 -4.70 -25.90
C ASN A 111 3.24 -5.18 -24.53
N GLY A 112 2.43 -5.88 -23.75
CA GLY A 112 2.83 -6.42 -22.44
C GLY A 112 3.38 -7.86 -22.50
N THR A 113 3.44 -8.47 -23.70
CA THR A 113 3.89 -9.85 -23.87
C THR A 113 5.42 -9.93 -23.91
N GLY A 114 5.99 -10.78 -23.05
CA GLY A 114 7.44 -11.07 -23.05
C GLY A 114 8.30 -9.87 -22.63
N VAL A 115 7.74 -8.86 -21.97
CA VAL A 115 8.45 -7.63 -21.58
C VAL A 115 8.92 -7.63 -20.14
N GLY A 116 8.56 -8.67 -19.35
CA GLY A 116 9.06 -8.84 -18.00
C GLY A 116 10.55 -9.17 -17.95
N LEU A 117 11.12 -9.10 -16.75
CA LEU A 117 12.55 -9.25 -16.51
C LEU A 117 13.07 -10.68 -16.70
N TYR A 118 12.22 -11.70 -16.57
CA TYR A 118 12.67 -13.09 -16.57
C TYR A 118 13.44 -13.47 -17.83
N GLY A 119 14.72 -13.85 -17.67
CA GLY A 119 15.65 -14.12 -18.76
C GLY A 119 16.34 -12.87 -19.36
N HIS A 120 15.99 -11.68 -18.94
CA HIS A 120 16.53 -10.39 -19.40
C HIS A 120 16.96 -9.45 -18.28
N GLU A 121 17.04 -9.95 -17.03
CA GLU A 121 17.17 -9.13 -15.82
C GLU A 121 18.36 -8.16 -15.92
N GLU A 122 19.53 -8.65 -16.30
CA GLU A 122 20.74 -7.84 -16.39
C GLU A 122 20.63 -6.77 -17.49
N GLN A 123 20.11 -7.14 -18.67
CA GLN A 123 19.95 -6.23 -19.80
C GLN A 123 18.98 -5.09 -19.46
N ASP A 124 17.81 -5.42 -18.94
CA ASP A 124 16.73 -4.45 -18.73
C ASP A 124 17.00 -3.55 -17.50
N LEU A 125 17.53 -4.11 -16.41
CA LEU A 125 17.89 -3.33 -15.22
C LEU A 125 19.03 -2.35 -15.52
N ASN A 126 20.04 -2.75 -16.30
CA ASN A 126 21.08 -1.83 -16.74
C ASN A 126 20.51 -0.72 -17.64
N MET A 127 19.59 -1.06 -18.55
CA MET A 127 18.93 -0.08 -19.40
C MET A 127 18.12 0.94 -18.57
N PHE A 128 17.30 0.49 -17.63
CA PHE A 128 16.48 1.40 -16.84
C PHE A 128 17.29 2.23 -15.86
N LEU A 129 18.15 1.60 -15.07
CA LEU A 129 18.78 2.23 -13.91
C LEU A 129 20.11 2.93 -14.25
N ASP A 130 20.89 2.40 -15.20
CA ASP A 130 22.17 3.00 -15.60
C ASP A 130 22.05 3.86 -16.86
N GLU A 131 21.57 3.27 -17.97
CA GLU A 131 21.51 3.97 -19.27
C GLU A 131 20.47 5.10 -19.28
N PHE A 132 19.26 4.85 -18.73
CA PHE A 132 18.17 5.83 -18.71
C PHE A 132 18.14 6.69 -17.44
N GLY A 133 18.78 6.22 -16.39
CA GLY A 133 18.96 7.01 -15.18
C GLY A 133 17.77 7.03 -14.22
N PHE A 134 16.85 6.07 -14.30
CA PHE A 134 15.79 5.95 -13.28
C PHE A 134 16.37 5.69 -11.89
N ASP A 135 15.74 6.22 -10.85
CA ASP A 135 16.20 6.21 -9.46
C ASP A 135 15.46 5.19 -8.59
N PHE A 136 14.34 4.68 -9.07
CA PHE A 136 13.47 3.73 -8.39
C PHE A 136 12.96 2.69 -9.39
N ILE A 137 12.82 1.46 -8.94
CA ILE A 137 12.14 0.42 -9.69
C ILE A 137 11.17 -0.36 -8.79
N LYS A 138 9.90 -0.48 -9.25
CA LYS A 138 8.90 -1.41 -8.73
C LYS A 138 8.92 -2.66 -9.60
N VAL A 139 9.03 -3.82 -8.98
CA VAL A 139 8.94 -5.10 -9.69
C VAL A 139 7.75 -5.90 -9.18
N ASP A 140 6.80 -6.15 -10.07
CA ASP A 140 5.56 -6.88 -9.81
C ASP A 140 5.76 -8.41 -9.97
N TRP A 141 4.74 -9.20 -9.67
CA TRP A 141 4.83 -10.67 -9.64
C TRP A 141 3.75 -11.40 -10.45
N CYS A 142 3.02 -10.72 -11.32
CA CYS A 142 1.91 -11.31 -12.09
C CYS A 142 2.39 -12.44 -13.00
N GLY A 143 3.43 -12.19 -13.79
CA GLY A 143 4.05 -13.17 -14.68
C GLY A 143 4.88 -14.21 -13.93
N GLY A 144 5.59 -13.80 -12.86
CA GLY A 144 6.36 -14.72 -12.02
C GLY A 144 5.50 -15.80 -11.38
N LEU A 145 4.34 -15.40 -10.82
CA LEU A 145 3.34 -16.32 -10.28
C LEU A 145 2.85 -17.31 -11.35
N ARG A 146 2.54 -16.80 -12.55
CA ARG A 146 2.04 -17.62 -13.67
C ARG A 146 3.06 -18.64 -14.17
N LEU A 147 4.33 -18.29 -14.18
CA LEU A 147 5.43 -19.19 -14.56
C LEU A 147 5.78 -20.20 -13.45
N GLY A 148 5.23 -20.04 -12.24
CA GLY A 148 5.58 -20.85 -11.08
C GLY A 148 7.03 -20.67 -10.62
N LEU A 149 7.57 -19.46 -10.79
CA LEU A 149 8.93 -19.15 -10.35
C LEU A 149 9.03 -19.15 -8.82
N ASP A 150 10.20 -19.48 -8.30
CA ASP A 150 10.52 -19.28 -6.89
C ASP A 150 10.75 -17.80 -6.62
N GLU A 151 9.89 -17.23 -5.79
CA GLU A 151 9.80 -15.80 -5.53
C GLU A 151 11.08 -15.25 -4.89
N GLU A 152 11.59 -15.89 -3.83
CA GLU A 152 12.81 -15.47 -3.14
C GLU A 152 14.03 -15.54 -4.07
N THR A 153 14.16 -16.59 -4.85
CA THR A 153 15.26 -16.76 -5.80
C THR A 153 15.25 -15.65 -6.85
N GLN A 154 14.10 -15.38 -7.46
CA GLN A 154 14.00 -14.39 -8.55
C GLN A 154 14.21 -12.96 -8.05
N TYR A 155 13.56 -12.56 -6.95
CA TYR A 155 13.76 -11.22 -6.39
C TYR A 155 15.16 -11.02 -5.85
N THR A 156 15.78 -12.05 -5.26
CA THR A 156 17.18 -12.01 -4.81
C THR A 156 18.13 -11.80 -5.98
N LYS A 157 17.89 -12.46 -7.13
CA LYS A 157 18.67 -12.24 -8.36
C LYS A 157 18.55 -10.79 -8.83
N ILE A 158 17.33 -10.27 -8.91
CA ILE A 158 17.04 -8.88 -9.30
C ILE A 158 17.74 -7.89 -8.34
N GLY A 159 17.57 -8.08 -7.02
CA GLY A 159 18.17 -7.22 -6.00
C GLY A 159 19.70 -7.17 -6.08
N LYS A 160 20.35 -8.29 -6.35
CA LYS A 160 21.82 -8.33 -6.55
C LYS A 160 22.27 -7.50 -7.74
N ILE A 161 21.57 -7.59 -8.87
CA ILE A 161 21.89 -6.79 -10.07
C ILE A 161 21.71 -5.29 -9.77
N ILE A 162 20.60 -4.93 -9.11
CA ILE A 162 20.34 -3.53 -8.71
C ILE A 162 21.46 -3.03 -7.79
N ASP A 163 21.92 -3.85 -6.86
CA ASP A 163 22.98 -3.48 -5.91
C ASP A 163 24.33 -3.31 -6.62
N GLU A 164 24.66 -4.14 -7.60
CA GLU A 164 25.83 -3.98 -8.47
C GLU A 164 25.77 -2.68 -9.26
N ILE A 165 24.60 -2.33 -9.83
CA ILE A 165 24.39 -1.07 -10.54
C ILE A 165 24.54 0.12 -9.57
N ARG A 166 23.94 0.04 -8.36
CA ARG A 166 24.03 1.05 -7.29
C ARG A 166 25.48 1.37 -6.95
N HIS A 167 26.30 0.35 -6.72
CA HIS A 167 27.72 0.51 -6.41
C HIS A 167 28.53 1.01 -7.59
N ARG A 168 28.31 0.49 -8.79
CA ARG A 168 29.05 0.89 -10.00
C ARG A 168 28.78 2.33 -10.40
N THR A 169 27.54 2.78 -10.31
CA THR A 169 27.12 4.15 -10.70
C THR A 169 27.29 5.16 -9.54
N ASN A 170 27.53 4.69 -8.33
CA ASN A 170 27.52 5.48 -7.11
C ASN A 170 26.23 6.31 -6.94
N ARG A 171 25.08 5.73 -7.34
CA ARG A 171 23.76 6.37 -7.24
C ARG A 171 22.93 5.71 -6.17
N GLN A 172 22.09 6.51 -5.50
CA GLN A 172 21.02 6.01 -4.64
C GLN A 172 19.90 5.46 -5.53
N LEU A 173 19.73 4.15 -5.54
CA LEU A 173 18.66 3.46 -6.22
C LEU A 173 17.72 2.86 -5.20
N VAL A 174 16.43 2.80 -5.48
CA VAL A 174 15.42 2.21 -4.61
C VAL A 174 14.73 1.06 -5.32
N PHE A 175 14.66 -0.08 -4.65
CA PHE A 175 14.00 -1.29 -5.13
C PHE A 175 12.76 -1.58 -4.31
N ASN A 176 11.59 -1.68 -4.98
CA ASN A 176 10.31 -2.05 -4.38
C ASN A 176 9.86 -3.41 -4.91
N VAL A 177 9.59 -4.35 -4.00
CA VAL A 177 8.98 -5.64 -4.31
C VAL A 177 7.47 -5.52 -4.21
N CYS A 178 6.77 -5.76 -5.32
CA CYS A 178 5.32 -5.70 -5.36
C CYS A 178 4.70 -7.10 -5.43
N ARG A 179 4.38 -7.62 -4.26
CA ARG A 179 3.76 -8.93 -4.10
C ARG A 179 2.57 -8.80 -3.16
N TRP A 180 1.40 -8.63 -3.58
CA TRP A 180 0.11 -8.33 -2.88
C TRP A 180 -0.12 -8.98 -1.50
N GLN A 181 0.96 -9.38 -0.86
CA GLN A 181 1.08 -9.87 0.52
C GLN A 181 2.54 -9.70 0.95
N PHE A 182 2.82 -9.87 2.25
CA PHE A 182 4.21 -9.90 2.75
C PHE A 182 5.00 -11.04 2.11
N PRO A 183 6.11 -10.77 1.42
CA PRO A 183 6.84 -11.80 0.68
C PRO A 183 7.54 -12.84 1.56
N GLY A 184 7.88 -12.45 2.79
CA GLY A 184 8.66 -13.26 3.74
C GLY A 184 9.82 -12.46 4.33
N ALA A 185 10.39 -12.96 5.42
CA ALA A 185 11.48 -12.27 6.14
C ALA A 185 12.74 -12.02 5.28
N TRP A 186 12.94 -12.79 4.22
CA TRP A 186 14.06 -12.65 3.29
C TRP A 186 14.10 -11.30 2.59
N VAL A 187 12.94 -10.66 2.37
CA VAL A 187 12.82 -9.42 1.60
C VAL A 187 13.59 -8.25 2.21
N VAL A 188 13.76 -8.24 3.53
CA VAL A 188 14.53 -7.22 4.28
C VAL A 188 15.99 -7.12 3.81
N ASN A 189 16.55 -8.21 3.29
CA ASN A 189 17.91 -8.26 2.77
C ASN A 189 17.99 -8.06 1.25
N VAL A 190 16.86 -7.86 0.58
CA VAL A 190 16.76 -7.85 -0.89
C VAL A 190 16.27 -6.51 -1.41
N ALA A 191 15.32 -5.88 -0.73
CA ALA A 191 14.62 -4.70 -1.22
C ALA A 191 14.57 -3.58 -0.17
N ASP A 192 14.38 -2.35 -0.64
CA ASP A 192 14.25 -1.16 0.21
C ASP A 192 12.80 -0.97 0.70
N SER A 193 11.81 -1.53 -0.03
CA SER A 193 10.41 -1.56 0.39
C SER A 193 9.67 -2.73 -0.28
N TRP A 194 8.54 -3.14 0.31
CA TRP A 194 7.72 -4.24 -0.22
C TRP A 194 6.26 -4.09 0.15
N ARG A 195 5.38 -4.39 -0.81
CA ARG A 195 3.93 -4.43 -0.61
C ARG A 195 3.55 -5.51 0.39
N THR A 196 2.61 -5.19 1.27
CA THR A 196 2.16 -6.08 2.36
C THR A 196 0.74 -6.59 2.21
N GLY A 197 -0.05 -5.95 1.35
CA GLY A 197 -1.46 -6.28 1.11
C GLY A 197 -1.85 -6.23 -0.36
N ALA A 198 -3.10 -6.58 -0.64
CA ALA A 198 -3.72 -6.45 -1.96
C ALA A 198 -3.75 -4.99 -2.41
N ASP A 199 -4.03 -4.73 -3.70
CA ASP A 199 -4.11 -3.36 -4.21
C ASP A 199 -5.21 -2.57 -3.50
N ILE A 200 -4.88 -1.33 -3.13
CA ILE A 200 -5.79 -0.43 -2.45
C ILE A 200 -6.87 0.12 -3.39
N ASN A 201 -8.08 0.29 -2.86
CA ASN A 201 -9.20 0.93 -3.54
C ASN A 201 -9.59 2.24 -2.84
N PRO A 202 -10.25 3.19 -3.55
CA PRO A 202 -10.64 4.50 -3.01
C PRO A 202 -11.87 4.41 -2.09
N ASN A 203 -11.78 3.61 -1.03
CA ASN A 203 -12.78 3.52 0.02
C ASN A 203 -12.12 3.26 1.38
N PHE A 204 -12.76 3.72 2.44
CA PHE A 204 -12.23 3.65 3.81
C PHE A 204 -11.92 2.23 4.28
N PRO A 205 -12.74 1.21 4.00
CA PRO A 205 -12.41 -0.17 4.35
C PRO A 205 -11.13 -0.69 3.72
N SER A 206 -10.87 -0.35 2.46
CA SER A 206 -9.64 -0.73 1.80
C SER A 206 -8.42 -0.06 2.45
N VAL A 207 -8.56 1.19 2.86
CA VAL A 207 -7.53 1.90 3.66
C VAL A 207 -7.26 1.16 4.96
N MET A 208 -8.31 0.81 5.72
CA MET A 208 -8.15 0.11 6.99
C MET A 208 -7.63 -1.32 6.83
N TYR A 209 -7.97 -2.00 5.73
CA TYR A 209 -7.40 -3.30 5.40
C TYR A 209 -5.87 -3.23 5.24
N GLN A 210 -5.35 -2.21 4.55
CA GLN A 210 -3.90 -2.03 4.44
C GLN A 210 -3.26 -1.81 5.82
N VAL A 211 -3.87 -0.98 6.66
CA VAL A 211 -3.40 -0.75 8.04
C VAL A 211 -3.39 -2.06 8.85
N ASP A 212 -4.41 -2.93 8.67
CA ASP A 212 -4.45 -4.21 9.37
C ASP A 212 -3.40 -5.20 8.85
N SER A 213 -3.08 -5.15 7.55
CA SER A 213 -2.12 -6.08 6.92
C SER A 213 -0.72 -6.01 7.52
N ILE A 214 -0.33 -4.86 8.10
CA ILE A 214 1.03 -4.65 8.61
C ILE A 214 1.15 -4.76 10.14
N LYS A 215 0.05 -4.98 10.87
CA LYS A 215 0.11 -5.12 12.33
C LYS A 215 1.21 -6.08 12.82
N PRO A 216 1.38 -7.28 12.22
CA PRO A 216 2.41 -8.23 12.63
C PRO A 216 3.80 -7.97 12.01
N LEU A 217 3.98 -6.89 11.26
CA LEU A 217 5.17 -6.65 10.44
C LEU A 217 6.10 -5.56 10.97
N ALA A 218 5.79 -4.96 12.12
CA ALA A 218 6.58 -3.85 12.67
C ALA A 218 8.07 -4.18 12.82
N ARG A 219 8.41 -5.43 13.14
CA ARG A 219 9.80 -5.90 13.30
C ARG A 219 10.64 -5.89 12.01
N TYR A 220 9.97 -5.84 10.85
CA TYR A 220 10.63 -5.82 9.54
C TYR A 220 10.90 -4.40 9.04
N CYS A 221 10.36 -3.37 9.73
CA CYS A 221 10.65 -1.97 9.42
C CYS A 221 11.89 -1.47 10.14
N GLY A 222 12.66 -0.65 9.44
CA GLY A 222 13.85 0.02 9.95
C GLY A 222 14.48 0.94 8.90
N PRO A 223 15.56 1.63 9.25
CA PRO A 223 16.23 2.53 8.32
C PRO A 223 16.72 1.81 7.07
N GLY A 224 16.18 2.18 5.92
CA GLY A 224 16.53 1.60 4.61
C GLY A 224 15.66 0.43 4.16
N HIS A 225 14.68 0.02 4.95
CA HIS A 225 13.76 -1.04 4.57
C HIS A 225 12.41 -0.87 5.30
N VAL A 226 11.32 -0.76 4.54
CA VAL A 226 9.99 -0.44 5.06
C VAL A 226 8.89 -1.27 4.43
N ASN A 227 7.84 -1.52 5.19
CA ASN A 227 6.58 -2.05 4.68
C ASN A 227 5.89 -1.01 3.80
N ASP A 228 5.31 -1.43 2.67
CA ASP A 228 4.62 -0.59 1.72
C ASP A 228 3.12 -0.92 1.73
N LEU A 229 2.32 0.05 2.17
CA LEU A 229 0.86 -0.04 2.26
C LEU A 229 0.13 0.28 0.95
N ASP A 230 0.87 0.44 -0.15
CA ASP A 230 0.37 0.91 -1.44
C ASP A 230 0.23 2.43 -1.55
N MET A 231 -0.06 2.88 -2.76
CA MET A 231 -0.31 4.29 -3.07
C MET A 231 -1.50 4.84 -2.31
N MET A 232 -1.38 6.09 -1.86
CA MET A 232 -2.50 6.76 -1.20
C MET A 232 -3.64 7.06 -2.19
N GLN A 233 -4.87 6.78 -1.75
CA GLN A 233 -6.11 7.08 -2.49
C GLN A 233 -6.66 8.48 -2.16
N ILE A 234 -5.84 9.36 -1.64
CA ILE A 234 -6.17 10.74 -1.33
C ILE A 234 -6.40 11.51 -2.66
N GLY A 235 -7.52 12.22 -2.75
CA GLY A 235 -7.95 12.88 -4.00
C GLY A 235 -8.74 11.97 -4.96
N ASN A 236 -9.01 10.71 -4.60
CA ASN A 236 -9.71 9.72 -5.43
C ASN A 236 -11.13 9.39 -4.95
N GLY A 237 -11.77 10.28 -4.15
CA GLY A 237 -13.18 10.15 -3.78
C GLY A 237 -13.45 9.79 -2.32
N LEU A 238 -12.45 9.63 -1.48
CA LEU A 238 -12.61 9.60 -0.03
C LEU A 238 -13.14 10.94 0.48
N THR A 239 -13.86 10.93 1.60
CA THR A 239 -14.20 12.17 2.31
C THR A 239 -12.94 12.82 2.90
N LEU A 240 -12.94 14.12 3.16
CA LEU A 240 -11.78 14.79 3.77
C LEU A 240 -11.40 14.21 5.13
N THR A 241 -12.35 13.69 5.89
CA THR A 241 -12.09 13.00 7.15
C THR A 241 -11.36 11.67 6.91
N GLU A 242 -11.78 10.91 5.91
CA GLU A 242 -11.13 9.65 5.54
C GLU A 242 -9.75 9.88 4.91
N GLU A 243 -9.58 10.95 4.09
CA GLU A 243 -8.26 11.37 3.59
C GLU A 243 -7.31 11.72 4.74
N LYS A 244 -7.81 12.44 5.74
CA LYS A 244 -7.07 12.78 6.96
C LYS A 244 -6.62 11.52 7.71
N THR A 245 -7.51 10.57 7.91
CA THR A 245 -7.20 9.30 8.58
C THR A 245 -6.23 8.46 7.76
N HIS A 246 -6.44 8.37 6.45
CA HIS A 246 -5.55 7.67 5.52
C HIS A 246 -4.12 8.21 5.60
N PHE A 247 -3.95 9.53 5.43
CA PHE A 247 -2.63 10.18 5.53
C PHE A 247 -1.97 9.97 6.90
N SER A 248 -2.75 10.15 7.96
CA SER A 248 -2.30 9.97 9.33
C SER A 248 -1.75 8.57 9.59
N MET A 249 -2.47 7.54 9.15
CA MET A 249 -2.07 6.16 9.37
C MET A 249 -0.84 5.79 8.54
N TRP A 250 -0.73 6.27 7.28
CA TRP A 250 0.50 6.09 6.51
C TRP A 250 1.70 6.71 7.24
N CYS A 251 1.58 7.92 7.75
CA CYS A 251 2.66 8.56 8.53
C CYS A 251 3.01 7.79 9.82
N MET A 252 2.02 7.25 10.51
CA MET A 252 2.25 6.41 11.69
C MET A 252 3.03 5.13 11.35
N MET A 253 2.86 4.60 10.13
CA MET A 253 3.46 3.32 9.73
C MET A 253 4.89 3.44 9.17
N SER A 254 5.43 4.65 8.92
CA SER A 254 6.68 4.84 8.16
C SER A 254 6.64 4.07 6.84
N THR A 255 5.65 4.36 6.02
CA THR A 255 5.41 3.71 4.72
C THR A 255 5.57 4.71 3.58
N PRO A 256 5.87 4.29 2.34
CA PRO A 256 5.97 5.22 1.23
C PRO A 256 4.73 6.11 1.08
N LEU A 257 4.91 7.43 1.08
CA LEU A 257 3.86 8.42 0.85
C LEU A 257 3.73 8.69 -0.65
N MET A 258 3.19 7.70 -1.39
CA MET A 258 3.03 7.77 -2.84
C MET A 258 1.59 8.13 -3.20
N LEU A 259 1.40 9.30 -3.83
CA LEU A 259 0.10 9.74 -4.32
C LEU A 259 -0.28 8.99 -5.61
N GLY A 260 -1.55 8.62 -5.76
CA GLY A 260 -2.06 7.90 -6.92
C GLY A 260 -3.23 8.61 -7.63
N CYS A 261 -3.36 9.93 -7.47
CA CYS A 261 -4.46 10.75 -8.00
C CYS A 261 -4.00 11.70 -9.11
N ASP A 262 -4.96 12.43 -9.73
CA ASP A 262 -4.67 13.57 -10.60
C ASP A 262 -4.27 14.80 -9.77
N LEU A 263 -2.98 15.07 -9.68
CA LEU A 263 -2.44 16.17 -8.87
C LEU A 263 -2.95 17.55 -9.33
N THR A 264 -3.36 17.69 -10.59
CA THR A 264 -3.86 18.94 -11.15
C THR A 264 -5.27 19.31 -10.64
N LYS A 265 -5.95 18.35 -10.00
CA LYS A 265 -7.34 18.49 -9.54
C LYS A 265 -7.50 18.47 -8.03
N LEU A 266 -6.41 18.43 -7.28
CA LEU A 266 -6.47 18.42 -5.82
C LEU A 266 -7.08 19.69 -5.28
N SER A 267 -8.00 19.54 -4.31
CA SER A 267 -8.56 20.65 -3.56
C SER A 267 -7.51 21.26 -2.61
N GLU A 268 -7.69 22.53 -2.23
CA GLU A 268 -6.85 23.16 -1.21
C GLU A 268 -6.92 22.39 0.12
N ALA A 269 -8.11 21.89 0.49
CA ALA A 269 -8.29 21.11 1.70
C ALA A 269 -7.48 19.79 1.66
N THR A 270 -7.52 19.07 0.54
CA THR A 270 -6.72 17.84 0.32
C THR A 270 -5.22 18.16 0.32
N LEU A 271 -4.81 19.26 -0.34
CA LEU A 271 -3.41 19.70 -0.32
C LEU A 271 -2.92 20.02 1.10
N ASN A 272 -3.75 20.64 1.93
CA ASN A 272 -3.41 20.92 3.33
C ASN A 272 -3.22 19.63 4.15
N ILE A 273 -3.99 18.57 3.85
CA ILE A 273 -3.80 17.26 4.48
C ILE A 273 -2.42 16.71 4.15
N ILE A 274 -2.11 16.55 2.86
CA ILE A 274 -0.87 15.87 2.43
C ILE A 274 0.40 16.73 2.58
N LYS A 275 0.26 17.99 2.89
CA LYS A 275 1.36 18.92 3.21
C LYS A 275 1.57 19.14 4.70
N ASN A 276 0.86 18.42 5.58
CA ASN A 276 1.07 18.55 7.02
C ASN A 276 2.48 18.11 7.41
N LYS A 277 3.35 19.12 7.63
CA LYS A 277 4.78 18.91 7.89
C LYS A 277 5.06 18.15 9.18
N GLU A 278 4.18 18.26 10.18
CA GLU A 278 4.36 17.57 11.46
C GLU A 278 4.09 16.07 11.30
N LEU A 279 3.08 15.69 10.51
CA LEU A 279 2.83 14.28 10.18
C LEU A 279 3.88 13.72 9.22
N ILE A 280 4.31 14.50 8.21
CA ILE A 280 5.44 14.10 7.36
C ILE A 280 6.69 13.83 8.21
N ALA A 281 6.96 14.65 9.23
CA ALA A 281 8.09 14.41 10.14
C ALA A 281 7.94 13.13 10.98
N ILE A 282 6.71 12.69 11.28
CA ILE A 282 6.45 11.39 11.91
C ILE A 282 6.79 10.23 10.95
N ASP A 283 6.40 10.35 9.67
CA ASP A 283 6.73 9.36 8.64
C ASP A 283 8.23 9.28 8.38
N GLN A 284 8.86 10.44 8.24
CA GLN A 284 10.27 10.59 7.88
C GLN A 284 11.21 10.53 9.09
N ASP A 285 10.74 10.08 10.25
CA ASP A 285 11.59 9.82 11.41
C ASP A 285 12.70 8.81 11.06
N GLU A 286 13.96 9.16 11.35
CA GLU A 286 15.14 8.40 10.91
C GLU A 286 15.22 6.98 11.50
N ALA A 287 14.50 6.70 12.57
CA ALA A 287 14.41 5.35 13.12
C ALA A 287 13.50 4.43 12.30
N CYS A 288 12.65 4.98 11.46
CA CYS A 288 11.69 4.26 10.60
C CYS A 288 10.90 3.18 11.34
N LEU A 289 10.49 3.47 12.56
CA LEU A 289 9.73 2.53 13.37
C LEU A 289 8.25 2.57 12.95
N GLN A 290 7.67 1.41 12.73
CA GLN A 290 6.25 1.28 12.45
C GLN A 290 5.45 1.36 13.76
N ALA A 291 4.31 2.06 13.74
CA ALA A 291 3.34 2.04 14.84
C ALA A 291 2.72 0.64 15.03
N PHE A 292 2.21 0.40 16.21
CA PHE A 292 1.42 -0.79 16.53
C PHE A 292 0.27 -0.45 17.49
N PRO A 293 -0.88 -1.18 17.43
CA PRO A 293 -2.00 -0.91 18.31
C PRO A 293 -1.74 -1.48 19.72
N ILE A 294 -2.13 -0.71 20.74
CA ILE A 294 -2.01 -1.10 22.14
C ILE A 294 -3.36 -1.30 22.83
N LYS A 295 -4.44 -0.81 22.20
CA LYS A 295 -5.78 -0.88 22.75
C LYS A 295 -6.80 -0.88 21.62
N ASP A 296 -7.85 -1.67 21.77
CA ASP A 296 -8.92 -1.81 20.80
C ASP A 296 -10.31 -1.84 21.46
N TRP A 297 -11.33 -1.46 20.69
CA TRP A 297 -12.74 -1.49 21.08
C TRP A 297 -13.53 -2.26 20.05
N HIS A 298 -14.37 -3.17 20.53
CA HIS A 298 -15.18 -4.02 19.68
C HIS A 298 -16.68 -3.84 19.98
N SER A 299 -17.51 -4.04 18.95
CA SER A 299 -18.94 -4.18 19.15
C SER A 299 -19.28 -5.46 19.92
N GLU A 300 -20.52 -5.60 20.39
CA GLU A 300 -21.02 -6.83 21.01
C GLU A 300 -20.88 -8.07 20.11
N LYS A 301 -20.84 -7.86 18.79
CA LYS A 301 -20.63 -8.90 17.77
C LYS A 301 -19.15 -9.12 17.37
N GLY A 302 -18.21 -8.47 18.07
CA GLY A 302 -16.77 -8.62 17.82
C GLY A 302 -16.19 -7.76 16.70
N LYS A 303 -16.98 -6.88 16.04
CA LYS A 303 -16.46 -5.97 15.02
C LYS A 303 -15.56 -4.92 15.65
N LEU A 304 -14.35 -4.74 15.12
CA LEU A 304 -13.41 -3.69 15.55
C LEU A 304 -13.98 -2.30 15.23
N LEU A 305 -14.14 -1.47 16.24
CA LEU A 305 -14.73 -0.14 16.13
C LEU A 305 -13.71 0.98 16.26
N ALA A 306 -12.69 0.81 17.11
CA ALA A 306 -11.68 1.84 17.32
C ALA A 306 -10.39 1.23 17.88
N GLU A 307 -9.28 1.94 17.73
CA GLU A 307 -7.96 1.54 18.22
C GLU A 307 -7.14 2.73 18.69
N ILE A 308 -6.23 2.47 19.62
CA ILE A 308 -5.15 3.40 19.97
C ILE A 308 -3.83 2.79 19.53
N TRP A 309 -3.09 3.55 18.72
CA TRP A 309 -1.79 3.16 18.18
C TRP A 309 -0.69 4.02 18.77
N ILE A 310 0.50 3.43 18.97
CA ILE A 310 1.69 4.14 19.39
C ILE A 310 2.84 3.93 18.41
N LYS A 311 3.67 4.95 18.28
CA LYS A 311 4.94 4.92 17.52
C LYS A 311 6.02 5.58 18.33
N ASP A 312 7.12 4.90 18.54
CA ASP A 312 8.33 5.49 19.10
C ASP A 312 8.98 6.42 18.08
N LEU A 313 9.51 7.56 18.52
CA LEU A 313 10.18 8.54 17.68
C LEU A 313 11.69 8.62 18.01
N GLY A 314 12.53 8.65 16.96
CA GLY A 314 13.98 8.75 17.05
C GLY A 314 14.69 7.45 17.44
N LYS A 315 14.09 6.60 18.25
CA LYS A 315 14.64 5.31 18.67
C LYS A 315 13.57 4.43 19.33
N LYS A 316 13.83 3.13 19.42
CA LYS A 316 12.97 2.20 20.22
C LYS A 316 12.94 2.63 21.68
N TYR A 317 11.78 2.45 22.32
CA TYR A 317 11.52 2.79 23.71
C TYR A 317 11.79 4.26 24.04
N SER A 318 11.47 5.14 23.07
CA SER A 318 11.63 6.58 23.22
C SER A 318 10.65 7.15 24.24
N ASN A 319 11.08 8.19 24.97
CA ASN A 319 10.20 9.04 25.75
C ASN A 319 9.43 10.07 24.93
N GLN A 320 9.65 10.09 23.59
CA GLN A 320 8.85 10.81 22.63
C GLN A 320 8.08 9.81 21.78
N LYS A 321 6.76 9.94 21.74
CA LYS A 321 5.89 9.06 20.97
C LYS A 321 4.85 9.82 20.18
N ALA A 322 4.46 9.29 19.03
CA ALA A 322 3.19 9.63 18.40
C ALA A 322 2.11 8.66 18.89
N ILE A 323 0.96 9.18 19.25
CA ILE A 323 -0.21 8.42 19.73
C ILE A 323 -1.38 8.76 18.83
N ALA A 324 -1.95 7.76 18.14
CA ALA A 324 -3.12 7.94 17.29
C ALA A 324 -4.35 7.26 17.89
N PHE A 325 -5.43 8.02 18.00
CA PHE A 325 -6.76 7.56 18.40
C PHE A 325 -7.61 7.45 17.14
N VAL A 326 -7.94 6.24 16.72
CA VAL A 326 -8.58 5.94 15.42
C VAL A 326 -9.99 5.43 15.64
N ASN A 327 -10.98 6.06 15.02
CA ASN A 327 -12.36 5.59 14.99
C ASN A 327 -12.69 5.01 13.61
N ARG A 328 -12.99 3.71 13.55
CA ARG A 328 -13.39 2.99 12.34
C ARG A 328 -14.90 2.86 12.18
N SER A 329 -15.66 3.33 13.17
CA SER A 329 -17.12 3.20 13.20
C SER A 329 -17.81 4.42 12.59
N ILE A 330 -19.12 4.30 12.42
CA ILE A 330 -20.00 5.37 11.91
C ILE A 330 -20.56 6.26 13.02
N GLU A 331 -20.18 6.02 14.29
CA GLU A 331 -20.62 6.79 15.45
C GLU A 331 -19.39 7.38 16.17
N PRO A 332 -19.52 8.55 16.82
CA PRO A 332 -18.45 9.08 17.66
C PRO A 332 -18.11 8.13 18.81
N ILE A 333 -16.83 7.93 19.09
CA ILE A 333 -16.34 7.08 20.19
C ILE A 333 -15.38 7.88 21.05
N THR A 334 -15.55 7.78 22.40
CA THR A 334 -14.57 8.30 23.35
C THR A 334 -13.57 7.21 23.70
N LEU A 335 -12.29 7.50 23.52
CA LEU A 335 -11.17 6.59 23.73
C LEU A 335 -10.33 7.11 24.91
N ASP A 336 -10.14 6.26 25.90
CA ASP A 336 -9.40 6.59 27.11
C ASP A 336 -8.05 5.88 27.14
N LEU A 337 -6.99 6.64 27.48
CA LEU A 337 -5.62 6.15 27.57
C LEU A 337 -4.91 6.79 28.76
N LYS A 338 -4.26 6.00 29.57
CA LYS A 338 -3.26 6.49 30.53
C LYS A 338 -1.88 6.53 29.86
N ALA A 339 -1.10 7.56 30.12
CA ALA A 339 0.23 7.72 29.53
C ALA A 339 1.13 6.50 29.79
N GLU A 340 1.03 5.87 30.95
CA GLU A 340 1.78 4.65 31.30
C GLU A 340 1.44 3.44 30.43
N GLU A 341 0.20 3.35 29.92
CA GLU A 341 -0.21 2.28 28.98
C GLU A 341 0.51 2.44 27.62
N ALA A 342 0.88 3.69 27.25
CA ALA A 342 1.72 3.99 26.10
C ALA A 342 3.23 3.90 26.41
N GLY A 343 3.61 3.45 27.60
CA GLY A 343 5.00 3.37 28.04
C GLY A 343 5.64 4.71 28.37
N LEU A 344 4.86 5.77 28.59
CA LEU A 344 5.33 7.10 28.99
C LEU A 344 5.29 7.20 30.51
N ILE A 345 6.43 7.40 31.15
CA ILE A 345 6.60 7.32 32.60
C ILE A 345 7.03 8.67 33.17
N GLY A 346 6.53 8.98 34.36
CA GLY A 346 6.78 10.22 35.06
C GLY A 346 5.89 11.36 34.58
N LYS A 347 6.39 12.59 34.66
CA LYS A 347 5.63 13.77 34.23
C LYS A 347 5.61 13.87 32.72
N ILE A 348 4.45 14.18 32.15
CA ILE A 348 4.33 14.57 30.75
C ILE A 348 4.90 15.98 30.58
N LEU A 349 5.86 16.13 29.68
CA LEU A 349 6.59 17.37 29.41
C LEU A 349 5.95 18.20 28.32
N SER A 350 5.40 17.53 27.28
CA SER A 350 4.66 18.18 26.20
C SER A 350 3.59 17.26 25.61
N VAL A 351 2.51 17.86 25.15
CA VAL A 351 1.45 17.22 24.34
C VAL A 351 1.10 18.17 23.21
N ARG A 352 1.31 17.75 21.98
CA ARG A 352 1.01 18.53 20.79
C ARG A 352 0.03 17.81 19.88
N ASP A 353 -1.06 18.46 19.53
CA ASP A 353 -1.98 17.98 18.52
C ASP A 353 -1.40 18.24 17.11
N LEU A 354 -1.20 17.18 16.32
CA LEU A 354 -0.54 17.27 15.01
C LEU A 354 -1.47 17.76 13.88
N TRP A 355 -2.76 17.87 14.16
CA TRP A 355 -3.72 18.41 13.19
C TRP A 355 -4.12 19.86 13.48
N THR A 356 -4.36 20.22 14.73
CA THR A 356 -4.67 21.60 15.12
C THR A 356 -3.41 22.45 15.31
N HIS A 357 -2.25 21.81 15.44
CA HIS A 357 -0.96 22.43 15.74
C HIS A 357 -0.93 23.16 17.09
N GLU A 358 -1.76 22.71 18.02
CA GLU A 358 -1.87 23.31 19.34
C GLU A 358 -1.09 22.51 20.39
N GLU A 359 -0.44 23.24 21.30
CA GLU A 359 0.10 22.66 22.53
C GLU A 359 -1.04 22.49 23.53
N LEU A 360 -1.20 21.27 24.04
CA LEU A 360 -2.24 20.92 24.98
C LEU A 360 -1.71 20.91 26.43
N THR A 361 -2.63 20.93 27.40
CA THR A 361 -2.28 20.74 28.79
C THR A 361 -1.62 19.38 28.99
N CYS A 362 -0.48 19.35 29.68
CA CYS A 362 0.23 18.12 30.00
C CYS A 362 -0.54 17.33 31.08
N ILE A 363 -1.13 16.22 30.66
CA ILE A 363 -1.95 15.32 31.47
C ILE A 363 -1.48 13.88 31.31
N ASN A 364 -1.65 13.08 32.34
CA ASN A 364 -1.28 11.66 32.30
C ASN A 364 -2.44 10.75 31.89
N GLU A 365 -3.64 11.30 31.73
CA GLU A 365 -4.83 10.57 31.28
C GLU A 365 -5.48 11.33 30.12
N PHE A 366 -5.63 10.67 28.98
CA PHE A 366 -6.27 11.18 27.79
C PHE A 366 -7.68 10.63 27.69
N SER A 367 -8.67 11.48 27.42
CA SER A 367 -10.04 11.08 27.07
C SER A 367 -10.43 11.83 25.80
N VAL A 368 -10.40 11.13 24.67
CA VAL A 368 -10.49 11.74 23.34
C VAL A 368 -11.73 11.23 22.62
N THR A 369 -12.65 12.13 22.28
CA THR A 369 -13.80 11.79 21.44
C THR A 369 -13.45 11.95 19.97
N VAL A 370 -13.43 10.83 19.24
CA VAL A 370 -13.07 10.76 17.83
C VAL A 370 -14.34 10.60 17.00
N GLN A 371 -14.50 11.47 15.99
CA GLN A 371 -15.63 11.43 15.07
C GLN A 371 -15.59 10.18 14.16
N PRO A 372 -16.71 9.82 13.49
CA PRO A 372 -16.74 8.69 12.55
C PRO A 372 -15.65 8.77 11.49
N HIS A 373 -14.94 7.66 11.26
CA HIS A 373 -13.82 7.50 10.30
C HIS A 373 -12.67 8.50 10.50
N ASP A 374 -12.60 9.17 11.66
CA ASP A 374 -11.58 10.18 11.97
C ASP A 374 -10.44 9.64 12.81
N VAL A 375 -9.41 10.45 12.95
CA VAL A 375 -8.22 10.22 13.76
C VAL A 375 -7.82 11.49 14.51
N VAL A 376 -7.38 11.32 15.74
CA VAL A 376 -6.67 12.36 16.51
C VAL A 376 -5.26 11.85 16.78
N ILE A 377 -4.25 12.67 16.51
CA ILE A 377 -2.85 12.29 16.74
C ILE A 377 -2.17 13.32 17.62
N TYR A 378 -1.56 12.82 18.69
CA TYR A 378 -0.72 13.61 19.57
C TYR A 378 0.74 13.18 19.48
N LYS A 379 1.65 14.14 19.44
CA LYS A 379 3.05 13.91 19.81
C LYS A 379 3.21 14.22 21.29
N VAL A 380 3.66 13.23 22.05
CA VAL A 380 3.77 13.31 23.50
C VAL A 380 5.21 13.05 23.93
N GLU A 381 5.71 13.85 24.88
CA GLU A 381 7.00 13.65 25.53
C GLU A 381 6.83 13.53 27.04
N SER A 382 7.56 12.60 27.65
CA SER A 382 7.58 12.36 29.11
C SER A 382 9.02 12.39 29.66
N GLU A 383 9.17 12.41 31.00
CA GLU A 383 10.46 12.36 31.66
C GLU A 383 11.25 11.09 31.34
N SER A 384 10.56 9.96 31.21
CA SER A 384 11.15 8.66 30.89
C SER A 384 10.16 7.74 30.20
N SER A 385 10.63 6.60 29.74
CA SER A 385 9.80 5.61 29.04
C SER A 385 10.19 4.18 29.41
N VAL A 386 9.24 3.27 29.19
CA VAL A 386 9.45 1.83 29.28
C VAL A 386 9.00 1.17 27.96
N GLU A 387 9.45 -0.03 27.74
CA GLU A 387 9.00 -0.86 26.63
C GLU A 387 7.51 -1.14 26.75
N VAL A 388 6.80 -0.98 25.62
CA VAL A 388 5.45 -1.52 25.45
C VAL A 388 5.56 -2.72 24.51
N VAL A 389 5.13 -3.87 24.97
CA VAL A 389 5.21 -5.10 24.17
C VAL A 389 4.20 -5.04 23.05
N ASN A 390 4.70 -5.12 21.81
CA ASN A 390 3.84 -5.32 20.65
C ASN A 390 3.34 -6.77 20.63
N GLN A 391 2.08 -6.99 21.00
CA GLN A 391 1.48 -8.33 21.04
C GLN A 391 1.40 -9.01 19.67
N TRP A 392 1.47 -8.23 18.58
CA TRP A 392 1.45 -8.72 17.20
C TRP A 392 2.83 -9.20 16.72
N ASP A 393 3.89 -8.88 17.44
CA ASP A 393 5.29 -9.20 17.07
C ASP A 393 5.73 -10.59 17.56
N GLN A 394 4.79 -11.43 18.00
CA GLN A 394 5.05 -12.74 18.56
C GLN A 394 4.82 -13.85 17.53
N GLY A 395 5.85 -14.67 17.32
CA GLY A 395 5.80 -15.87 16.46
C GLY A 395 6.24 -15.65 15.01
N GLU A 396 6.30 -16.73 14.25
CA GLU A 396 6.39 -16.67 12.80
C GLU A 396 5.06 -16.14 12.26
N VAL A 397 5.12 -15.18 11.34
CA VAL A 397 3.92 -14.68 10.67
C VAL A 397 3.51 -15.74 9.65
N GLU A 398 2.70 -16.72 10.09
CA GLU A 398 1.86 -17.41 9.13
C GLU A 398 0.77 -16.42 8.70
N PHE A 399 0.84 -15.93 7.47
CA PHE A 399 -0.25 -15.20 6.84
C PHE A 399 -1.41 -16.19 6.60
N VAL A 400 -2.13 -16.48 7.62
CA VAL A 400 -3.49 -16.98 7.47
C VAL A 400 -4.30 -15.73 7.07
N ALA A 401 -4.51 -15.55 5.77
CA ALA A 401 -5.49 -14.58 5.30
C ALA A 401 -6.80 -14.90 6.04
N THR A 402 -7.19 -14.02 6.95
CA THR A 402 -8.35 -14.23 7.81
C THR A 402 -9.56 -14.54 6.93
N ASN A 403 -10.18 -15.72 7.18
CA ASN A 403 -11.33 -16.24 6.41
C ASN A 403 -11.03 -16.71 4.96
N LYS A 404 -9.74 -16.94 4.60
CA LYS A 404 -9.43 -17.76 3.42
C LYS A 404 -9.74 -19.21 3.75
N ILE A 405 -10.56 -19.84 2.92
CA ILE A 405 -10.97 -21.23 3.10
C ILE A 405 -10.55 -22.11 1.93
N SER A 406 -10.43 -23.41 2.19
CA SER A 406 -10.20 -24.40 1.13
C SER A 406 -11.48 -24.63 0.31
N MET A 407 -11.33 -25.16 -0.92
CA MET A 407 -12.47 -25.59 -1.75
C MET A 407 -13.37 -26.60 -1.01
N GLU A 408 -12.79 -27.54 -0.26
CA GLU A 408 -13.56 -28.50 0.54
C GLU A 408 -14.42 -27.81 1.59
N THR A 409 -13.86 -26.84 2.31
CA THR A 409 -14.60 -26.05 3.31
C THR A 409 -15.68 -25.22 2.65
N ALA A 410 -15.39 -24.59 1.51
CA ALA A 410 -16.38 -23.80 0.77
C ALA A 410 -17.58 -24.65 0.32
N LEU A 411 -17.32 -25.81 -0.29
CA LEU A 411 -18.37 -26.73 -0.71
C LEU A 411 -19.20 -27.26 0.47
N LYS A 412 -18.58 -27.44 1.64
CA LYS A 412 -19.31 -27.79 2.86
C LYS A 412 -20.23 -26.65 3.30
N LEU A 413 -19.74 -25.40 3.38
CA LEU A 413 -20.55 -24.24 3.75
C LEU A 413 -21.71 -24.04 2.76
N VAL A 414 -21.49 -24.20 1.46
CA VAL A 414 -22.54 -24.09 0.44
C VAL A 414 -23.62 -25.16 0.65
N LYS A 415 -23.26 -26.40 0.97
CA LYS A 415 -24.23 -27.46 1.33
C LYS A 415 -25.00 -27.14 2.61
N GLU A 416 -24.43 -26.39 3.52
CA GLU A 416 -25.06 -25.92 4.74
C GLU A 416 -25.88 -24.63 4.54
N GLY A 417 -25.98 -24.13 3.31
CA GLY A 417 -26.82 -22.99 2.92
C GLY A 417 -26.09 -21.67 2.73
N ALA A 418 -24.75 -21.67 2.68
CA ALA A 418 -24.00 -20.47 2.35
C ALA A 418 -24.21 -20.06 0.89
N MET A 419 -24.25 -18.75 0.63
CA MET A 419 -24.31 -18.18 -0.71
C MET A 419 -22.92 -18.21 -1.33
N LEU A 420 -22.80 -18.78 -2.54
CA LEU A 420 -21.55 -18.80 -3.31
C LEU A 420 -21.60 -17.71 -4.38
N ILE A 421 -20.62 -16.80 -4.35
CA ILE A 421 -20.57 -15.64 -5.24
C ILE A 421 -19.28 -15.64 -6.06
N ASP A 422 -19.43 -15.61 -7.38
CA ASP A 422 -18.36 -15.33 -8.32
C ASP A 422 -18.24 -13.82 -8.53
N VAL A 423 -17.10 -13.26 -8.14
CA VAL A 423 -16.83 -11.81 -8.27
C VAL A 423 -16.02 -11.46 -9.52
N ARG A 424 -15.93 -12.39 -10.48
CA ARG A 424 -15.32 -12.16 -11.79
C ARG A 424 -16.29 -11.42 -12.71
N SER A 425 -15.79 -11.02 -13.89
CA SER A 425 -16.67 -10.39 -14.88
C SER A 425 -17.77 -11.36 -15.39
N PRO A 426 -18.89 -10.83 -15.96
CA PRO A 426 -19.91 -11.69 -16.56
C PRO A 426 -19.34 -12.61 -17.64
N GLU A 427 -18.39 -12.14 -18.45
CA GLU A 427 -17.77 -12.91 -19.52
C GLU A 427 -16.93 -14.09 -18.96
N GLU A 428 -16.20 -13.87 -17.86
CA GLU A 428 -15.46 -14.95 -17.18
C GLU A 428 -16.41 -15.98 -16.56
N TYR A 429 -17.53 -15.52 -15.99
CA TYR A 429 -18.56 -16.38 -15.41
C TYR A 429 -19.26 -17.23 -16.46
N GLU A 430 -19.64 -16.64 -17.62
CA GLU A 430 -20.30 -17.36 -18.73
C GLU A 430 -19.39 -18.43 -19.34
N GLN A 431 -18.08 -18.21 -19.36
CA GLN A 431 -17.12 -19.21 -19.87
C GLN A 431 -17.07 -20.45 -18.99
N LYS A 432 -16.98 -20.28 -17.70
CA LYS A 432 -16.97 -21.36 -16.71
C LYS A 432 -17.12 -20.79 -15.29
N HIS A 433 -17.92 -21.43 -14.43
CA HIS A 433 -18.10 -21.04 -13.02
C HIS A 433 -18.35 -22.27 -12.14
N LEU A 434 -18.24 -22.11 -10.82
CA LEU A 434 -18.58 -23.16 -9.87
C LEU A 434 -20.11 -23.38 -9.85
N GLU A 435 -20.53 -24.64 -9.78
CA GLU A 435 -21.97 -24.99 -9.75
C GLU A 435 -22.67 -24.34 -8.56
N GLY A 436 -23.78 -23.66 -8.84
CA GLY A 436 -24.59 -22.94 -7.86
C GLY A 436 -24.07 -21.55 -7.48
N ALA A 437 -22.99 -21.08 -8.10
CA ALA A 437 -22.50 -19.72 -7.88
C ALA A 437 -23.43 -18.67 -8.54
N LEU A 438 -23.58 -17.53 -7.88
CA LEU A 438 -24.20 -16.33 -8.41
C LEU A 438 -23.12 -15.38 -8.90
N ASN A 439 -23.30 -14.74 -10.05
CA ASN A 439 -22.32 -13.74 -10.51
C ASN A 439 -22.67 -12.34 -10.01
N TYR A 440 -21.81 -11.80 -9.18
CA TYR A 440 -21.81 -10.41 -8.77
C TYR A 440 -20.39 -9.85 -8.93
N PRO A 441 -20.07 -9.29 -10.10
CA PRO A 441 -18.75 -8.72 -10.36
C PRO A 441 -18.31 -7.74 -9.28
N TYR A 442 -17.02 -7.80 -8.92
CA TYR A 442 -16.45 -6.93 -7.89
C TYR A 442 -16.75 -5.44 -8.14
N SER A 443 -16.79 -5.01 -9.40
CA SER A 443 -17.08 -3.63 -9.81
C SER A 443 -18.47 -3.11 -9.47
N VAL A 444 -19.42 -4.01 -9.20
CA VAL A 444 -20.81 -3.66 -8.83
C VAL A 444 -21.20 -4.14 -7.43
N LEU A 445 -20.24 -4.71 -6.70
CA LEU A 445 -20.48 -5.32 -5.40
C LEU A 445 -20.80 -4.28 -4.30
N ASP A 446 -20.43 -3.03 -4.51
CA ASP A 446 -20.65 -1.94 -3.56
C ASP A 446 -22.15 -1.67 -3.28
N GLY A 447 -23.02 -1.94 -4.26
CA GLY A 447 -24.48 -1.89 -4.11
C GLY A 447 -25.15 -3.20 -3.68
N PHE A 448 -24.36 -4.25 -3.43
CA PHE A 448 -24.89 -5.60 -3.20
C PHE A 448 -25.73 -5.72 -1.92
N GLY A 449 -25.38 -4.98 -0.88
CA GLY A 449 -26.00 -5.08 0.44
C GLY A 449 -27.47 -4.65 0.51
N ASP A 450 -27.90 -3.80 -0.41
CA ASP A 450 -29.24 -3.20 -0.39
C ASP A 450 -30.26 -3.96 -1.26
N VAL A 451 -29.78 -4.77 -2.22
CA VAL A 451 -30.64 -5.37 -3.26
C VAL A 451 -30.68 -6.90 -3.21
N ALA A 452 -29.58 -7.57 -2.87
CA ALA A 452 -29.46 -9.02 -3.10
C ALA A 452 -29.56 -9.88 -1.83
N VAL A 453 -29.17 -9.38 -0.65
CA VAL A 453 -29.16 -10.16 0.60
C VAL A 453 -29.61 -9.29 1.76
N PRO A 454 -30.89 -9.31 2.12
CA PRO A 454 -31.43 -8.49 3.22
C PRO A 454 -30.95 -8.94 4.62
N ASP A 455 -30.54 -10.20 4.79
CA ASP A 455 -30.04 -10.71 6.08
C ASP A 455 -28.52 -10.66 6.15
N LYS A 456 -28.00 -9.75 6.96
CA LYS A 456 -26.57 -9.55 7.17
C LYS A 456 -25.87 -10.72 7.90
N ASN A 457 -26.63 -11.66 8.47
CA ASN A 457 -26.08 -12.88 9.06
C ASN A 457 -25.89 -14.01 8.04
N THR A 458 -26.27 -13.79 6.77
CA THR A 458 -26.09 -14.79 5.72
C THR A 458 -24.60 -15.15 5.58
N THR A 459 -24.28 -16.44 5.61
CA THR A 459 -22.93 -16.91 5.29
C THR A 459 -22.66 -16.77 3.80
N ILE A 460 -21.61 -16.07 3.44
CA ILE A 460 -21.23 -15.81 2.06
C ILE A 460 -19.82 -16.37 1.79
N VAL A 461 -19.66 -17.07 0.68
CA VAL A 461 -18.39 -17.52 0.15
C VAL A 461 -18.14 -16.83 -1.18
N VAL A 462 -17.09 -16.01 -1.28
CA VAL A 462 -16.73 -15.34 -2.54
C VAL A 462 -15.51 -15.98 -3.17
N TYR A 463 -15.44 -16.01 -4.50
CA TYR A 463 -14.26 -16.49 -5.23
C TYR A 463 -14.00 -15.71 -6.52
N CYS A 464 -12.74 -15.77 -6.98
CA CYS A 464 -12.32 -15.27 -8.28
C CYS A 464 -11.20 -16.16 -8.86
N SER A 465 -10.59 -15.79 -9.98
CA SER A 465 -9.54 -16.59 -10.64
C SER A 465 -8.28 -16.75 -9.76
N THR A 466 -7.80 -15.67 -9.13
CA THR A 466 -6.50 -15.63 -8.42
C THR A 466 -6.60 -15.44 -6.91
N GLY A 467 -7.79 -15.21 -6.37
CA GLY A 467 -8.00 -14.86 -4.96
C GLY A 467 -7.94 -13.34 -4.67
N LYS A 468 -7.46 -12.51 -5.60
CA LYS A 468 -7.32 -11.06 -5.42
C LYS A 468 -8.67 -10.35 -5.28
N ARG A 469 -9.53 -10.47 -6.31
CA ARG A 469 -10.87 -9.86 -6.28
C ARG A 469 -11.75 -10.42 -5.16
N SER A 470 -11.62 -11.71 -4.83
CA SER A 470 -12.41 -12.33 -3.77
C SER A 470 -11.98 -11.90 -2.37
N SER A 471 -10.69 -11.69 -2.09
CA SER A 471 -10.26 -11.12 -0.80
C SER A 471 -10.73 -9.68 -0.61
N GLN A 472 -10.71 -8.88 -1.68
CA GLN A 472 -11.25 -7.52 -1.67
C GLN A 472 -12.78 -7.49 -1.51
N ALA A 473 -13.47 -8.40 -2.21
CA ALA A 473 -14.92 -8.57 -2.10
C ALA A 473 -15.37 -8.96 -0.69
N LYS A 474 -14.63 -9.87 -0.05
CA LYS A 474 -14.84 -10.22 1.35
C LYS A 474 -14.79 -8.98 2.25
N ASN A 475 -13.73 -8.18 2.13
CA ASN A 475 -13.57 -6.98 2.96
C ASN A 475 -14.68 -5.95 2.71
N LEU A 476 -15.09 -5.75 1.46
CA LEU A 476 -16.19 -4.86 1.10
C LEU A 476 -17.51 -5.31 1.71
N LEU A 477 -17.82 -6.62 1.62
CA LEU A 477 -19.03 -7.18 2.21
C LEU A 477 -19.05 -7.08 3.74
N GLU A 478 -17.95 -7.36 4.42
CA GLU A 478 -17.82 -7.17 5.87
C GLU A 478 -18.04 -5.71 6.28
N THR A 479 -17.55 -4.77 5.49
CA THR A 479 -17.80 -3.34 5.71
C THR A 479 -19.26 -2.97 5.54
N ASN A 480 -19.93 -3.59 4.57
CA ASN A 480 -21.38 -3.42 4.35
C ASN A 480 -22.21 -4.17 5.42
N GLY A 481 -21.56 -4.70 6.46
CA GLY A 481 -22.18 -5.26 7.65
C GLY A 481 -22.53 -6.74 7.56
N PHE A 482 -21.93 -7.50 6.64
CA PHE A 482 -22.04 -8.95 6.61
C PHE A 482 -21.03 -9.57 7.58
N ASP A 483 -21.49 -10.34 8.56
CA ASP A 483 -20.63 -10.87 9.63
C ASP A 483 -19.91 -12.19 9.25
N ASN A 484 -20.41 -12.93 8.25
CA ASN A 484 -19.99 -14.30 7.94
C ASN A 484 -19.48 -14.42 6.49
N VAL A 485 -18.41 -13.70 6.14
CA VAL A 485 -17.86 -13.71 4.78
C VAL A 485 -16.54 -14.48 4.73
N TYR A 486 -16.46 -15.43 3.82
CA TYR A 486 -15.29 -16.26 3.53
C TYR A 486 -14.87 -16.08 2.08
N TYR A 487 -13.59 -16.27 1.77
CA TYR A 487 -13.17 -16.27 0.38
C TYR A 487 -12.29 -17.49 0.04
N LEU A 488 -12.50 -17.99 -1.16
CA LEU A 488 -11.59 -18.94 -1.78
C LEU A 488 -10.36 -18.19 -2.30
N GLY A 489 -9.20 -18.77 -2.16
CA GLY A 489 -8.03 -18.40 -2.96
C GLY A 489 -8.35 -18.51 -4.46
N GLY A 490 -7.35 -18.36 -5.33
CA GLY A 490 -7.57 -18.48 -6.76
C GLY A 490 -8.19 -19.85 -7.13
N VAL A 491 -9.14 -19.82 -8.02
CA VAL A 491 -9.75 -21.01 -8.64
C VAL A 491 -9.24 -21.05 -10.08
N GLU A 492 -7.92 -21.28 -10.24
CA GLU A 492 -7.24 -21.22 -11.54
C GLU A 492 -7.64 -22.35 -12.51
N GLU A 493 -8.36 -23.37 -12.05
CA GLU A 493 -8.80 -24.52 -12.84
C GLU A 493 -10.29 -24.49 -13.23
N LEU A 494 -10.92 -23.33 -13.21
CA LEU A 494 -12.26 -23.16 -13.77
C LEU A 494 -12.25 -23.09 -15.27
#